data_f0bfc7ad8e855227a1fc15c217f344b7
#
_entry.id   f0bfc7ad8e855227a1fc15c217f344b7
#
_cell.length_a   1.000
_cell.length_b   1.000
_cell.length_c   1.000
_cell.angle_alpha   90.00
_cell.angle_beta   90.00
_cell.angle_gamma   90.00
#
_symmetry.space_group_name_H-M   'P 1'
#
loop_
_entity.id
_entity.type
_entity.pdbx_description
1 polymer ?
#
loop_
_entity_poly.entity_id
_entity_poly.type
_entity_poly.pdbx_seq_one_letter_code
_entity_poly.pdbx_strand_id
1 'polypeptide(L)'
;MSQQATDRSSMFLSLRHRNLRIYFFGLLLSNVGTWLQFTAMSLLIYSINNKATDAGINTFAQFIPMLVLGAWAGGFADRHNRRRVTFWCQSLLGVQAVVLAVVTFTGHVSLPVIYLLSFGTGIASAIDNPSRRGLVTELVEPSEIPNAMSLNTTVMTGSRIFGPALAAVLIGPLGTAWLFALNAVSYLFVIGSLLMIDKTKMLPATSAARGGKPVREGLSFVWRDPMLRRAFIVFTVVSTFAFNYSVVMPKLSDVRWGQANGYPILLTCVSIGSVFGALGTARFTRITMRWYATLVIINGVSCIAIAWAPNFLVACLLCLPLGLGGTGLVASMNGLSQQNTPPEMRSRMLALVAVAFLGSTPIGGPVTGWIGDNIGIEWSIAYGGILTLLFVPMLWKDR
;
A
#
# COMPACT_ATOMS: atom_id res chain seq x y z
N MET A 1 36.08 -21.25 -26.56
CA MET A 1 36.17 -20.08 -25.66
C MET A 1 35.08 -19.12 -26.06
N SER A 2 33.89 -19.24 -25.46
CA SER A 2 32.73 -18.39 -25.74
C SER A 2 32.84 -17.12 -24.89
N GLN A 3 32.87 -15.96 -25.55
CA GLN A 3 32.73 -14.66 -24.94
C GLN A 3 31.40 -14.60 -24.24
N GLN A 4 31.39 -14.76 -22.91
CA GLN A 4 30.34 -14.25 -22.07
C GLN A 4 30.42 -12.70 -22.13
N ALA A 5 29.69 -12.13 -23.05
CA ALA A 5 29.41 -10.71 -23.05
C ALA A 5 28.76 -10.39 -21.69
N THR A 6 29.47 -9.67 -20.85
CA THR A 6 28.96 -9.02 -19.67
C THR A 6 27.93 -7.97 -20.14
N ASP A 7 26.73 -8.43 -20.40
CA ASP A 7 25.59 -7.56 -20.63
C ASP A 7 25.31 -6.86 -19.29
N ARG A 8 25.86 -5.64 -19.16
CA ARG A 8 25.50 -4.73 -18.07
C ARG A 8 24.00 -4.51 -18.21
N SER A 9 23.21 -5.25 -17.44
CA SER A 9 21.77 -5.10 -17.42
C SER A 9 21.46 -3.65 -17.02
N SER A 10 21.10 -2.84 -17.99
CA SER A 10 20.67 -1.47 -17.74
C SER A 10 19.51 -1.50 -16.76
N MET A 11 19.57 -0.70 -15.69
CA MET A 11 18.48 -0.54 -14.71
C MET A 11 17.13 -0.29 -15.40
N PHE A 12 17.13 0.31 -16.58
CA PHE A 12 15.97 0.71 -17.37
C PHE A 12 15.74 -0.17 -18.61
N LEU A 13 16.29 -1.40 -18.65
CA LEU A 13 16.25 -2.27 -19.80
C LEU A 13 14.84 -2.46 -20.37
N SER A 14 13.86 -2.74 -19.52
CA SER A 14 12.48 -2.98 -19.95
C SER A 14 11.78 -1.74 -20.53
N LEU A 15 12.27 -0.52 -20.25
CA LEU A 15 11.70 0.71 -20.83
C LEU A 15 12.01 0.86 -22.33
N ARG A 16 12.84 -0.01 -22.92
CA ARG A 16 13.00 -0.08 -24.40
C ARG A 16 11.69 -0.46 -25.08
N HIS A 17 10.81 -1.23 -24.40
CA HIS A 17 9.50 -1.59 -24.91
C HIS A 17 8.54 -0.39 -24.88
N ARG A 18 8.13 0.08 -26.05
CA ARG A 18 7.23 1.23 -26.20
C ARG A 18 5.94 1.07 -25.37
N ASN A 19 5.33 -0.11 -25.39
CA ASN A 19 4.10 -0.39 -24.67
C ASN A 19 4.28 -0.22 -23.15
N LEU A 20 5.37 -0.76 -22.57
CA LEU A 20 5.65 -0.62 -21.15
C LEU A 20 5.92 0.82 -20.76
N ARG A 21 6.69 1.56 -21.55
CA ARG A 21 7.02 2.96 -21.30
C ARG A 21 5.76 3.84 -21.27
N ILE A 22 4.86 3.68 -22.24
CA ILE A 22 3.59 4.42 -22.31
C ILE A 22 2.73 4.05 -21.10
N TYR A 23 2.62 2.76 -20.79
CA TYR A 23 1.84 2.28 -19.65
C TYR A 23 2.38 2.80 -18.31
N PHE A 24 3.68 2.75 -18.06
CA PHE A 24 4.27 3.23 -16.83
C PHE A 24 4.16 4.74 -16.64
N PHE A 25 4.22 5.51 -17.72
CA PHE A 25 3.97 6.94 -17.65
C PHE A 25 2.53 7.24 -17.20
N GLY A 26 1.53 6.64 -17.85
CA GLY A 26 0.13 6.78 -17.44
C GLY A 26 -0.13 6.27 -16.03
N LEU A 27 0.48 5.14 -15.66
CA LEU A 27 0.37 4.53 -14.34
C LEU A 27 0.97 5.41 -13.23
N LEU A 28 2.12 6.03 -13.47
CA LEU A 28 2.76 6.95 -12.52
C LEU A 28 1.83 8.12 -12.18
N LEU A 29 1.30 8.80 -13.22
CA LEU A 29 0.42 9.94 -13.02
C LEU A 29 -0.87 9.54 -12.30
N SER A 30 -1.48 8.43 -12.70
CA SER A 30 -2.70 7.92 -12.06
C SER A 30 -2.47 7.50 -10.60
N ASN A 31 -1.35 6.86 -10.28
CA ASN A 31 -1.05 6.48 -8.91
C ASN A 31 -0.72 7.69 -8.01
N VAL A 32 -0.03 8.70 -8.53
CA VAL A 32 0.17 9.97 -7.80
C VAL A 32 -1.19 10.60 -7.47
N GLY A 33 -2.11 10.67 -8.44
CA GLY A 33 -3.47 11.13 -8.22
C GLY A 33 -4.24 10.29 -7.19
N THR A 34 -4.08 8.97 -7.23
CA THR A 34 -4.71 8.05 -6.26
C THR A 34 -4.22 8.32 -4.83
N TRP A 35 -2.92 8.53 -4.61
CA TRP A 35 -2.36 8.87 -3.30
C TRP A 35 -2.73 10.28 -2.84
N LEU A 36 -2.83 11.22 -3.79
CA LEU A 36 -3.37 12.55 -3.55
C LEU A 36 -4.81 12.45 -3.00
N GLN A 37 -5.70 11.71 -3.70
CA GLN A 37 -7.07 11.48 -3.26
C GLN A 37 -7.15 10.76 -1.91
N PHE A 38 -6.35 9.71 -1.70
CA PHE A 38 -6.31 8.98 -0.44
C PHE A 38 -5.98 9.90 0.74
N THR A 39 -5.03 10.80 0.55
CA THR A 39 -4.62 11.79 1.56
C THR A 39 -5.74 12.82 1.81
N ALA A 40 -6.31 13.37 0.75
CA ALA A 40 -7.42 14.34 0.83
C ALA A 40 -8.68 13.73 1.46
N MET A 41 -8.97 12.45 1.17
CA MET A 41 -10.12 11.73 1.71
C MET A 41 -10.06 11.62 3.23
N SER A 42 -8.89 11.29 3.80
CA SER A 42 -8.73 11.17 5.26
C SER A 42 -8.98 12.51 5.95
N LEU A 43 -8.54 13.63 5.36
CA LEU A 43 -8.81 14.97 5.88
C LEU A 43 -10.29 15.37 5.71
N LEU A 44 -10.90 15.07 4.58
CA LEU A 44 -12.32 15.35 4.34
C LEU A 44 -13.19 14.62 5.36
N ILE A 45 -12.97 13.33 5.59
CA ILE A 45 -13.73 12.55 6.57
C ILE A 45 -13.60 13.17 7.96
N TYR A 46 -12.38 13.50 8.37
CA TYR A 46 -12.15 14.14 9.65
C TYR A 46 -12.86 15.49 9.78
N SER A 47 -12.87 16.31 8.72
CA SER A 47 -13.50 17.64 8.74
C SER A 47 -15.03 17.61 8.87
N ILE A 48 -15.70 16.47 8.59
CA ILE A 48 -17.16 16.36 8.70
C ILE A 48 -17.61 16.27 10.16
N ASN A 49 -17.00 15.38 10.96
CA ASN A 49 -17.45 15.10 12.32
C ASN A 49 -16.33 15.23 13.38
N ASN A 50 -15.11 15.55 13.01
CA ASN A 50 -13.93 15.59 13.88
C ASN A 50 -13.67 14.24 14.60
N LYS A 51 -14.11 13.11 14.02
CA LYS A 51 -13.96 11.77 14.57
C LYS A 51 -12.99 10.92 13.76
N ALA A 52 -12.03 10.31 14.46
CA ALA A 52 -11.12 9.33 13.87
C ALA A 52 -11.83 7.99 13.54
N THR A 53 -12.91 7.65 14.28
CA THR A 53 -13.71 6.45 14.03
C THR A 53 -14.26 6.43 12.60
N ASP A 54 -14.69 7.58 12.06
CA ASP A 54 -15.26 7.68 10.71
C ASP A 54 -14.20 7.33 9.64
N ALA A 55 -12.95 7.76 9.84
CA ALA A 55 -11.85 7.36 8.98
C ALA A 55 -11.54 5.85 9.10
N GLY A 56 -11.69 5.28 10.30
CA GLY A 56 -11.59 3.85 10.55
C GLY A 56 -12.66 3.05 9.81
N ILE A 57 -13.93 3.49 9.86
CA ILE A 57 -15.04 2.87 9.13
C ILE A 57 -14.82 2.96 7.61
N ASN A 58 -14.33 4.11 7.12
CA ASN A 58 -13.98 4.25 5.71
C ASN A 58 -12.90 3.27 5.28
N THR A 59 -11.88 3.08 6.12
CA THR A 59 -10.82 2.08 5.89
C THR A 59 -11.41 0.67 5.85
N PHE A 60 -12.31 0.33 6.77
CA PHE A 60 -13.04 -0.94 6.73
C PHE A 60 -13.81 -1.09 5.41
N ALA A 61 -14.61 -0.10 5.01
CA ALA A 61 -15.41 -0.13 3.79
C ALA A 61 -14.52 -0.34 2.53
N GLN A 62 -13.37 0.32 2.48
CA GLN A 62 -12.46 0.24 1.34
C GLN A 62 -11.72 -1.11 1.24
N PHE A 63 -11.30 -1.70 2.37
CA PHE A 63 -10.44 -2.88 2.33
C PHE A 63 -11.17 -4.21 2.51
N ILE A 64 -12.42 -4.22 3.04
CA ILE A 64 -13.19 -5.45 3.20
C ILE A 64 -13.49 -6.16 1.86
N PRO A 65 -13.81 -5.46 0.74
CA PRO A 65 -13.96 -6.11 -0.55
C PRO A 65 -12.67 -6.79 -1.04
N MET A 66 -11.51 -6.18 -0.77
CA MET A 66 -10.22 -6.79 -1.15
C MET A 66 -9.96 -8.08 -0.38
N LEU A 67 -10.32 -8.14 0.91
CA LEU A 67 -10.19 -9.34 1.72
C LEU A 67 -11.11 -10.47 1.22
N VAL A 68 -12.38 -10.15 0.96
CA VAL A 68 -13.40 -11.13 0.58
C VAL A 68 -13.23 -11.59 -0.87
N LEU A 69 -12.99 -10.65 -1.79
CA LEU A 69 -12.94 -10.92 -3.22
C LEU A 69 -11.54 -11.24 -3.74
N GLY A 70 -10.47 -11.00 -2.96
CA GLY A 70 -9.09 -11.08 -3.45
C GLY A 70 -8.72 -12.43 -4.07
N ALA A 71 -9.14 -13.54 -3.46
CA ALA A 71 -8.88 -14.87 -4.01
C ALA A 71 -9.66 -15.15 -5.31
N TRP A 72 -10.92 -14.68 -5.38
CA TRP A 72 -11.76 -14.80 -6.59
C TRP A 72 -11.24 -13.87 -7.70
N ALA A 73 -10.85 -12.67 -7.36
CA ALA A 73 -10.37 -11.65 -8.29
C ALA A 73 -9.10 -12.09 -9.03
N GLY A 74 -8.18 -12.79 -8.36
CA GLY A 74 -7.02 -13.39 -9.00
C GLY A 74 -7.41 -14.39 -10.09
N GLY A 75 -8.32 -15.33 -9.77
CA GLY A 75 -8.85 -16.29 -10.74
C GLY A 75 -9.66 -15.64 -11.87
N PHE A 76 -10.34 -14.55 -11.59
CA PHE A 76 -11.03 -13.76 -12.60
C PHE A 76 -10.05 -13.10 -13.57
N ALA A 77 -9.01 -12.44 -13.05
CA ALA A 77 -7.97 -11.78 -13.83
C ALA A 77 -7.22 -12.76 -14.77
N ASP A 78 -7.00 -14.00 -14.33
CA ASP A 78 -6.30 -15.03 -15.13
C ASP A 78 -7.15 -15.59 -16.27
N ARG A 79 -8.48 -15.49 -16.19
CA ARG A 79 -9.41 -15.98 -17.21
C ARG A 79 -9.80 -14.95 -18.27
N HIS A 80 -9.54 -13.67 -17.99
CA HIS A 80 -9.97 -12.57 -18.83
C HIS A 80 -8.79 -11.80 -19.40
N ASN A 81 -9.03 -11.04 -20.44
CA ASN A 81 -8.02 -10.16 -21.03
C ASN A 81 -7.63 -9.04 -20.03
N ARG A 82 -6.43 -9.15 -19.46
CA ARG A 82 -5.93 -8.29 -18.38
C ARG A 82 -5.97 -6.80 -18.75
N ARG A 83 -5.65 -6.46 -20.00
CA ARG A 83 -5.73 -5.07 -20.49
C ARG A 83 -7.18 -4.54 -20.47
N ARG A 84 -8.17 -5.36 -20.88
CA ARG A 84 -9.58 -4.95 -20.85
C ARG A 84 -10.11 -4.84 -19.44
N VAL A 85 -9.76 -5.78 -18.56
CA VAL A 85 -10.15 -5.73 -17.14
C VAL A 85 -9.57 -4.49 -16.47
N THR A 86 -8.28 -4.22 -16.62
CA THR A 86 -7.64 -3.01 -16.10
C THR A 86 -8.30 -1.74 -16.64
N PHE A 87 -8.62 -1.69 -17.95
CA PHE A 87 -9.30 -0.55 -18.55
C PHE A 87 -10.63 -0.25 -17.87
N TRP A 88 -11.50 -1.25 -17.68
CA TRP A 88 -12.80 -1.06 -17.04
C TRP A 88 -12.67 -0.72 -15.55
N CYS A 89 -11.75 -1.35 -14.83
CA CYS A 89 -11.49 -1.01 -13.42
C CYS A 89 -10.99 0.43 -13.27
N GLN A 90 -10.04 0.86 -14.09
CA GLN A 90 -9.51 2.24 -14.06
C GLN A 90 -10.57 3.27 -14.48
N SER A 91 -11.45 2.92 -15.43
CA SER A 91 -12.59 3.77 -15.81
C SER A 91 -13.58 3.92 -14.65
N LEU A 92 -13.91 2.84 -13.96
CA LEU A 92 -14.80 2.86 -12.79
C LEU A 92 -14.20 3.69 -11.64
N LEU A 93 -12.91 3.53 -11.37
CA LEU A 93 -12.20 4.35 -10.38
C LEU A 93 -12.16 5.83 -10.78
N GLY A 94 -12.00 6.12 -12.06
CA GLY A 94 -12.08 7.49 -12.59
C GLY A 94 -13.47 8.09 -12.41
N VAL A 95 -14.53 7.36 -12.73
CA VAL A 95 -15.93 7.79 -12.48
C VAL A 95 -16.16 8.04 -10.99
N GLN A 96 -15.69 7.14 -10.12
CA GLN A 96 -15.78 7.33 -8.67
C GLN A 96 -15.10 8.63 -8.22
N ALA A 97 -13.92 8.95 -8.76
CA ALA A 97 -13.20 10.18 -8.44
C ALA A 97 -13.98 11.43 -8.93
N VAL A 98 -14.60 11.37 -10.12
CA VAL A 98 -15.50 12.44 -10.62
C VAL A 98 -16.68 12.62 -9.69
N VAL A 99 -17.39 11.55 -9.33
CA VAL A 99 -18.54 11.62 -8.43
C VAL A 99 -18.14 12.23 -7.09
N LEU A 100 -17.02 11.79 -6.52
CA LEU A 100 -16.50 12.33 -5.27
C LEU A 100 -16.17 13.83 -5.38
N ALA A 101 -15.53 14.26 -6.47
CA ALA A 101 -15.26 15.68 -6.71
C ALA A 101 -16.57 16.49 -6.78
N VAL A 102 -17.54 16.02 -7.56
CA VAL A 102 -18.84 16.72 -7.75
C VAL A 102 -19.60 16.85 -6.43
N VAL A 103 -19.76 15.75 -5.67
CA VAL A 103 -20.50 15.83 -4.39
C VAL A 103 -19.77 16.71 -3.37
N THR A 104 -18.43 16.80 -3.44
CA THR A 104 -17.65 17.67 -2.56
C THR A 104 -17.78 19.15 -3.00
N PHE A 105 -17.71 19.45 -4.29
CA PHE A 105 -17.91 20.81 -4.82
C PHE A 105 -19.30 21.35 -4.54
N THR A 106 -20.32 20.49 -4.64
CA THR A 106 -21.73 20.88 -4.42
C THR A 106 -22.13 20.95 -2.94
N GLY A 107 -21.22 20.58 -2.01
CA GLY A 107 -21.51 20.55 -0.59
C GLY A 107 -22.43 19.41 -0.13
N HIS A 108 -22.75 18.46 -1.01
CA HIS A 108 -23.63 17.32 -0.69
C HIS A 108 -22.84 16.09 -0.21
N VAL A 109 -21.58 16.27 0.16
CA VAL A 109 -20.76 15.19 0.71
C VAL A 109 -21.26 14.76 2.09
N SER A 110 -21.41 13.45 2.27
CA SER A 110 -21.80 12.86 3.56
C SER A 110 -21.04 11.56 3.78
N LEU A 111 -20.89 11.15 5.04
CA LEU A 111 -20.15 9.92 5.39
C LEU A 111 -20.71 8.66 4.70
N PRO A 112 -22.06 8.42 4.63
CA PRO A 112 -22.59 7.27 3.90
C PRO A 112 -22.19 7.25 2.42
N VAL A 113 -22.20 8.40 1.75
CA VAL A 113 -21.77 8.53 0.35
C VAL A 113 -20.29 8.18 0.21
N ILE A 114 -19.43 8.70 1.10
CA ILE A 114 -18.01 8.40 1.13
C ILE A 114 -17.78 6.89 1.32
N TYR A 115 -18.45 6.26 2.29
CA TYR A 115 -18.31 4.83 2.56
C TYR A 115 -18.74 3.97 1.38
N LEU A 116 -19.85 4.34 0.71
CA LEU A 116 -20.30 3.63 -0.49
C LEU A 116 -19.30 3.74 -1.63
N LEU A 117 -18.78 4.95 -1.89
CA LEU A 117 -17.76 5.18 -2.91
C LEU A 117 -16.45 4.45 -2.59
N SER A 118 -16.04 4.42 -1.33
CA SER A 118 -14.85 3.69 -0.87
C SER A 118 -15.02 2.18 -0.98
N PHE A 119 -16.20 1.65 -0.69
CA PHE A 119 -16.53 0.24 -0.89
C PHE A 119 -16.44 -0.13 -2.37
N GLY A 120 -17.00 0.69 -3.27
CA GLY A 120 -16.87 0.52 -4.73
C GLY A 120 -15.41 0.56 -5.19
N THR A 121 -14.61 1.49 -4.64
CA THR A 121 -13.15 1.54 -4.87
C THR A 121 -12.47 0.24 -4.44
N GLY A 122 -12.87 -0.33 -3.30
CA GLY A 122 -12.36 -1.61 -2.80
C GLY A 122 -12.63 -2.76 -3.76
N ILE A 123 -13.86 -2.87 -4.30
CA ILE A 123 -14.23 -3.90 -5.30
C ILE A 123 -13.40 -3.73 -6.57
N ALA A 124 -13.35 -2.52 -7.12
CA ALA A 124 -12.58 -2.26 -8.34
C ALA A 124 -11.08 -2.57 -8.14
N SER A 125 -10.50 -2.16 -7.01
CA SER A 125 -9.11 -2.41 -6.67
C SER A 125 -8.78 -3.89 -6.45
N ALA A 126 -9.71 -4.67 -5.89
CA ALA A 126 -9.54 -6.10 -5.71
C ALA A 126 -9.31 -6.82 -7.05
N ILE A 127 -10.02 -6.41 -8.10
CA ILE A 127 -9.93 -6.96 -9.45
C ILE A 127 -8.75 -6.36 -10.23
N ASP A 128 -8.54 -5.04 -10.08
CA ASP A 128 -7.52 -4.29 -10.82
C ASP A 128 -6.09 -4.72 -10.45
N ASN A 129 -5.81 -4.90 -9.15
CA ASN A 129 -4.45 -5.20 -8.68
C ASN A 129 -3.82 -6.45 -9.31
N PRO A 130 -4.46 -7.64 -9.35
CA PRO A 130 -3.90 -8.80 -10.03
C PRO A 130 -3.83 -8.61 -11.54
N SER A 131 -4.84 -7.95 -12.15
CA SER A 131 -4.87 -7.68 -13.58
C SER A 131 -3.72 -6.78 -14.04
N ARG A 132 -3.43 -5.70 -13.31
CA ARG A 132 -2.32 -4.78 -13.60
C ARG A 132 -0.96 -5.46 -13.48
N ARG A 133 -0.74 -6.25 -12.43
CA ARG A 133 0.52 -6.99 -12.26
C ARG A 133 0.73 -7.98 -13.40
N GLY A 134 -0.32 -8.71 -13.78
CA GLY A 134 -0.25 -9.61 -14.91
C GLY A 134 -0.06 -8.89 -16.25
N LEU A 135 -0.67 -7.72 -16.46
CA LEU A 135 -0.48 -6.93 -17.67
C LEU A 135 0.99 -6.55 -17.88
N VAL A 136 1.72 -6.14 -16.82
CA VAL A 136 3.15 -5.80 -16.93
C VAL A 136 3.95 -6.95 -17.53
N THR A 137 3.64 -8.21 -17.18
CA THR A 137 4.36 -9.38 -17.70
C THR A 137 4.03 -9.68 -19.17
N GLU A 138 2.94 -9.17 -19.72
CA GLU A 138 2.56 -9.30 -21.13
C GLU A 138 3.19 -8.21 -22.01
N LEU A 139 3.83 -7.19 -21.41
CA LEU A 139 4.41 -6.05 -22.14
C LEU A 139 5.93 -6.18 -22.34
N VAL A 140 6.57 -7.21 -21.81
CA VAL A 140 8.02 -7.44 -21.86
C VAL A 140 8.34 -8.91 -22.09
N GLU A 141 9.54 -9.20 -22.57
CA GLU A 141 10.03 -10.57 -22.71
C GLU A 141 10.19 -11.27 -21.33
N PRO A 142 10.05 -12.60 -21.25
CA PRO A 142 10.16 -13.35 -20.00
C PRO A 142 11.45 -13.10 -19.22
N SER A 143 12.56 -12.89 -19.93
CA SER A 143 13.87 -12.55 -19.35
C SER A 143 13.91 -11.18 -18.66
N GLU A 144 13.03 -10.26 -19.05
CA GLU A 144 12.95 -8.88 -18.56
C GLU A 144 11.89 -8.66 -17.49
N ILE A 145 11.06 -9.66 -17.21
CA ILE A 145 10.00 -9.57 -16.18
C ILE A 145 10.55 -9.08 -14.83
N PRO A 146 11.69 -9.57 -14.31
CA PRO A 146 12.23 -9.06 -13.04
C PRO A 146 12.54 -7.57 -13.08
N ASN A 147 13.09 -7.06 -14.18
CA ASN A 147 13.39 -5.63 -14.36
C ASN A 147 12.09 -4.80 -14.44
N ALA A 148 11.11 -5.23 -15.25
CA ALA A 148 9.82 -4.57 -15.35
C ALA A 148 9.07 -4.52 -14.01
N MET A 149 9.10 -5.59 -13.23
CA MET A 149 8.46 -5.63 -11.91
C MET A 149 9.18 -4.75 -10.88
N SER A 150 10.51 -4.63 -10.97
CA SER A 150 11.28 -3.68 -10.16
C SER A 150 10.91 -2.24 -10.48
N LEU A 151 10.83 -1.89 -11.77
CA LEU A 151 10.39 -0.57 -12.22
C LEU A 151 8.92 -0.28 -11.80
N ASN A 152 8.03 -1.27 -11.90
CA ASN A 152 6.66 -1.14 -11.40
C ASN A 152 6.64 -0.82 -9.89
N THR A 153 7.49 -1.47 -9.11
CA THR A 153 7.61 -1.19 -7.67
C THR A 153 8.13 0.23 -7.44
N THR A 154 9.07 0.70 -8.26
CA THR A 154 9.60 2.07 -8.19
C THR A 154 8.50 3.10 -8.49
N VAL A 155 7.67 2.86 -9.52
CA VAL A 155 6.51 3.71 -9.84
C VAL A 155 5.53 3.76 -8.66
N MET A 156 5.20 2.61 -8.08
CA MET A 156 4.30 2.52 -6.92
C MET A 156 4.85 3.28 -5.70
N THR A 157 6.13 3.08 -5.38
CA THR A 157 6.78 3.71 -4.22
C THR A 157 6.94 5.21 -4.43
N GLY A 158 7.35 5.64 -5.61
CA GLY A 158 7.44 7.06 -5.97
C GLY A 158 6.09 7.77 -5.82
N SER A 159 5.02 7.16 -6.30
CA SER A 159 3.67 7.73 -6.20
C SER A 159 3.22 7.93 -4.74
N ARG A 160 3.65 7.05 -3.83
CA ARG A 160 3.37 7.18 -2.38
C ARG A 160 4.04 8.38 -1.74
N ILE A 161 5.12 8.90 -2.33
CA ILE A 161 5.81 10.11 -1.87
C ILE A 161 5.18 11.34 -2.51
N PHE A 162 5.08 11.32 -3.85
CA PHE A 162 4.63 12.49 -4.60
C PHE A 162 3.17 12.83 -4.35
N GLY A 163 2.29 11.83 -4.16
CA GLY A 163 0.86 12.05 -3.88
C GLY A 163 0.63 12.89 -2.61
N PRO A 164 1.06 12.42 -1.41
CA PRO A 164 0.93 13.21 -0.18
C PRO A 164 1.69 14.53 -0.22
N ALA A 165 2.88 14.59 -0.85
CA ALA A 165 3.63 15.83 -1.00
C ALA A 165 2.86 16.88 -1.81
N LEU A 166 2.24 16.48 -2.93
CA LEU A 166 1.34 17.35 -3.69
C LEU A 166 0.10 17.73 -2.88
N ALA A 167 -0.47 16.79 -2.12
CA ALA A 167 -1.60 17.11 -1.23
C ALA A 167 -1.19 18.18 -0.20
N ALA A 168 -0.01 18.08 0.40
CA ALA A 168 0.49 19.06 1.37
C ALA A 168 0.57 20.50 0.80
N VAL A 169 0.96 20.61 -0.48
CA VAL A 169 1.08 21.93 -1.15
C VAL A 169 -0.28 22.44 -1.63
N LEU A 170 -1.13 21.55 -2.16
CA LEU A 170 -2.34 21.94 -2.89
C LEU A 170 -3.58 22.03 -2.02
N ILE A 171 -3.64 21.35 -0.87
CA ILE A 171 -4.87 21.27 -0.08
C ILE A 171 -5.27 22.60 0.54
N GLY A 172 -4.29 23.41 0.97
CA GLY A 172 -4.53 24.74 1.52
C GLY A 172 -5.20 25.69 0.51
N PRO A 173 -4.57 25.94 -0.65
CA PRO A 173 -5.11 26.88 -1.65
C PRO A 173 -6.32 26.35 -2.43
N LEU A 174 -6.42 25.04 -2.68
CA LEU A 174 -7.45 24.47 -3.57
C LEU A 174 -8.61 23.77 -2.83
N GLY A 175 -8.33 23.22 -1.64
CA GLY A 175 -9.27 22.37 -0.92
C GLY A 175 -9.37 20.95 -1.48
N THR A 176 -10.11 20.09 -0.76
CA THR A 176 -10.20 18.64 -1.06
C THR A 176 -10.90 18.33 -2.37
N ALA A 177 -11.92 19.11 -2.76
CA ALA A 177 -12.69 18.88 -3.99
C ALA A 177 -11.82 18.94 -5.25
N TRP A 178 -10.91 19.91 -5.33
CA TRP A 178 -9.96 20.02 -6.46
C TRP A 178 -8.96 18.87 -6.49
N LEU A 179 -8.54 18.34 -5.33
CA LEU A 179 -7.65 17.19 -5.28
C LEU A 179 -8.33 15.94 -5.85
N PHE A 180 -9.62 15.77 -5.61
CA PHE A 180 -10.42 14.69 -6.21
C PHE A 180 -10.58 14.89 -7.73
N ALA A 181 -10.81 16.12 -8.18
CA ALA A 181 -10.88 16.44 -9.61
C ALA A 181 -9.54 16.17 -10.32
N LEU A 182 -8.41 16.54 -9.71
CA LEU A 182 -7.07 16.24 -10.24
C LEU A 182 -6.83 14.73 -10.36
N ASN A 183 -7.28 13.95 -9.36
CA ASN A 183 -7.21 12.50 -9.47
C ASN A 183 -8.12 11.95 -10.58
N ALA A 184 -9.34 12.48 -10.75
CA ALA A 184 -10.21 12.10 -11.85
C ALA A 184 -9.53 12.32 -13.22
N VAL A 185 -8.87 13.47 -13.39
CA VAL A 185 -8.05 13.75 -14.60
C VAL A 185 -6.88 12.78 -14.72
N SER A 186 -6.23 12.41 -13.61
CA SER A 186 -5.10 11.50 -13.63
C SER A 186 -5.46 10.11 -14.19
N TYR A 187 -6.69 9.64 -13.98
CA TYR A 187 -7.18 8.39 -14.58
C TYR A 187 -7.22 8.43 -16.11
N LEU A 188 -7.41 9.60 -16.73
CA LEU A 188 -7.39 9.72 -18.19
C LEU A 188 -6.02 9.35 -18.77
N PHE A 189 -4.93 9.61 -18.05
CA PHE A 189 -3.59 9.24 -18.52
C PHE A 189 -3.38 7.72 -18.54
N VAL A 190 -3.81 6.99 -17.51
CA VAL A 190 -3.69 5.53 -17.53
C VAL A 190 -4.67 4.89 -18.51
N ILE A 191 -5.90 5.39 -18.62
CA ILE A 191 -6.88 4.93 -19.60
C ILE A 191 -6.36 5.17 -21.02
N GLY A 192 -5.85 6.38 -21.30
CA GLY A 192 -5.22 6.72 -22.58
C GLY A 192 -4.02 5.82 -22.88
N SER A 193 -3.16 5.58 -21.89
CA SER A 193 -2.01 4.67 -22.06
C SER A 193 -2.45 3.25 -22.43
N LEU A 194 -3.51 2.73 -21.79
CA LEU A 194 -4.08 1.41 -22.10
C LEU A 194 -4.66 1.34 -23.51
N LEU A 195 -5.23 2.43 -24.02
CA LEU A 195 -5.74 2.51 -25.40
C LEU A 195 -4.59 2.55 -26.41
N MET A 196 -3.48 3.21 -26.09
CA MET A 196 -2.29 3.36 -26.94
C MET A 196 -1.38 2.12 -27.00
N ILE A 197 -1.62 1.09 -26.17
CA ILE A 197 -0.90 -0.19 -26.21
C ILE A 197 -1.15 -0.89 -27.55
N ASP A 198 -0.08 -1.18 -28.26
CA ASP A 198 -0.09 -1.99 -29.48
C ASP A 198 -0.32 -3.46 -29.11
N LYS A 199 -1.51 -3.97 -29.46
CA LYS A 199 -1.92 -5.35 -29.13
C LYS A 199 -1.12 -6.41 -29.87
N THR A 200 -0.54 -6.08 -31.03
CA THR A 200 0.23 -7.03 -31.84
C THR A 200 1.58 -7.36 -31.21
N LYS A 201 2.06 -6.47 -30.32
CA LYS A 201 3.33 -6.61 -29.59
C LYS A 201 3.16 -7.10 -28.16
N MET A 202 1.94 -7.50 -27.78
CA MET A 202 1.71 -8.11 -26.46
C MET A 202 2.07 -9.60 -26.52
N LEU A 203 2.74 -10.06 -25.48
CA LEU A 203 3.07 -11.48 -25.33
C LEU A 203 1.90 -12.25 -24.71
N PRO A 204 1.77 -13.56 -25.04
CA PRO A 204 0.73 -14.38 -24.43
C PRO A 204 0.89 -14.45 -22.91
N ALA A 205 -0.25 -14.39 -22.21
CA ALA A 205 -0.27 -14.53 -20.76
C ALA A 205 0.39 -15.85 -20.33
N THR A 206 1.42 -15.76 -19.49
CA THR A 206 1.93 -16.97 -18.81
C THR A 206 0.86 -17.45 -17.83
N SER A 207 0.23 -18.58 -18.16
CA SER A 207 -0.80 -19.17 -17.30
C SER A 207 -0.15 -19.62 -16.00
N ALA A 208 -0.53 -19.01 -14.89
CA ALA A 208 -0.14 -19.52 -13.58
C ALA A 208 -0.71 -20.94 -13.40
N ALA A 209 0.07 -21.83 -12.80
CA ALA A 209 -0.34 -23.22 -12.56
C ALA A 209 -1.70 -23.26 -11.85
N ARG A 210 -2.68 -23.88 -12.53
CA ARG A 210 -4.06 -24.02 -12.05
C ARG A 210 -4.11 -25.05 -10.93
N GLY A 211 -4.64 -24.67 -9.77
CA GLY A 211 -5.06 -25.62 -8.72
C GLY A 211 -4.46 -25.34 -7.34
N GLY A 212 -5.23 -25.66 -6.32
CA GLY A 212 -4.83 -25.58 -4.91
C GLY A 212 -5.58 -24.51 -4.12
N LYS A 213 -5.49 -24.62 -2.79
CA LYS A 213 -5.98 -23.60 -1.85
C LYS A 213 -4.76 -22.82 -1.30
N PRO A 214 -4.24 -21.82 -2.05
CA PRO A 214 -2.90 -21.26 -1.80
C PRO A 214 -2.75 -20.68 -0.40
N VAL A 215 -3.79 -20.03 0.13
CA VAL A 215 -3.78 -19.46 1.48
C VAL A 215 -3.74 -20.55 2.55
N ARG A 216 -4.56 -21.59 2.43
CA ARG A 216 -4.61 -22.68 3.41
C ARG A 216 -3.31 -23.50 3.45
N GLU A 217 -2.74 -23.75 2.28
CA GLU A 217 -1.47 -24.50 2.17
C GLU A 217 -0.30 -23.67 2.71
N GLY A 218 -0.27 -22.36 2.38
CA GLY A 218 0.71 -21.43 2.94
C GLY A 218 0.60 -21.33 4.46
N LEU A 219 -0.61 -21.24 4.99
CA LEU A 219 -0.85 -21.19 6.44
C LEU A 219 -0.39 -22.49 7.13
N SER A 220 -0.71 -23.67 6.55
CA SER A 220 -0.26 -24.96 7.07
C SER A 220 1.28 -25.05 7.12
N PHE A 221 1.97 -24.52 6.10
CA PHE A 221 3.42 -24.47 6.06
C PHE A 221 3.99 -23.56 7.15
N VAL A 222 3.44 -22.36 7.32
CA VAL A 222 3.84 -21.39 8.37
C VAL A 222 3.68 -21.98 9.77
N TRP A 223 2.58 -22.71 10.05
CA TRP A 223 2.37 -23.30 11.36
C TRP A 223 3.39 -24.39 11.71
N ARG A 224 3.95 -25.09 10.71
CA ARG A 224 4.97 -26.15 10.92
C ARG A 224 6.38 -25.58 11.16
N ASP A 225 6.66 -24.37 10.65
CA ASP A 225 7.97 -23.71 10.85
C ASP A 225 7.85 -22.70 12.01
N PRO A 226 8.50 -22.96 13.18
CA PRO A 226 8.42 -22.07 14.34
C PRO A 226 8.92 -20.65 14.06
N MET A 227 9.96 -20.49 13.24
CA MET A 227 10.52 -19.19 12.88
C MET A 227 9.54 -18.37 12.04
N LEU A 228 9.02 -18.95 10.96
CA LEU A 228 8.03 -18.28 10.10
C LEU A 228 6.74 -17.98 10.88
N ARG A 229 6.26 -18.91 11.71
CA ARG A 229 5.07 -18.71 12.53
C ARG A 229 5.20 -17.48 13.41
N ARG A 230 6.32 -17.31 14.12
CA ARG A 230 6.56 -16.14 14.96
C ARG A 230 6.63 -14.85 14.14
N ALA A 231 7.36 -14.87 13.04
CA ALA A 231 7.47 -13.72 12.14
C ALA A 231 6.08 -13.31 11.61
N PHE A 232 5.25 -14.27 11.18
CA PHE A 232 3.89 -14.01 10.70
C PHE A 232 2.95 -13.47 11.78
N ILE A 233 3.00 -14.02 13.01
CA ILE A 233 2.19 -13.52 14.13
C ILE A 233 2.54 -12.05 14.40
N VAL A 234 3.83 -11.74 14.58
CA VAL A 234 4.28 -10.36 14.82
C VAL A 234 3.91 -9.45 13.65
N PHE A 235 4.10 -9.90 12.41
CA PHE A 235 3.72 -9.15 11.22
C PHE A 235 2.23 -8.81 11.19
N THR A 236 1.38 -9.78 11.49
CA THR A 236 -0.08 -9.58 11.54
C THR A 236 -0.47 -8.59 12.63
N VAL A 237 0.13 -8.68 13.83
CA VAL A 237 -0.12 -7.73 14.90
C VAL A 237 0.27 -6.31 14.50
N VAL A 238 1.48 -6.13 13.96
CA VAL A 238 1.95 -4.80 13.50
C VAL A 238 1.06 -4.26 12.38
N SER A 239 0.72 -5.10 11.40
CA SER A 239 -0.12 -4.69 10.26
C SER A 239 -1.53 -4.29 10.70
N THR A 240 -2.08 -4.99 11.71
CA THR A 240 -3.43 -4.71 12.23
C THR A 240 -3.46 -3.42 13.03
N PHE A 241 -2.48 -3.20 13.91
CA PHE A 241 -2.61 -2.18 14.94
C PHE A 241 -1.67 -0.98 14.77
N ALA A 242 -0.54 -1.12 14.08
CA ALA A 242 0.45 -0.06 13.96
C ALA A 242 0.45 0.68 12.61
N PHE A 243 -0.24 0.18 11.57
CA PHE A 243 -0.21 0.77 10.21
C PHE A 243 -1.43 1.64 9.88
N ASN A 244 -2.20 2.08 10.88
CA ASN A 244 -3.44 2.84 10.67
C ASN A 244 -3.21 4.37 10.64
N TYR A 245 -2.12 4.85 10.02
CA TYR A 245 -1.73 6.28 10.02
C TYR A 245 -2.80 7.18 9.42
N SER A 246 -3.45 6.75 8.34
CA SER A 246 -4.50 7.52 7.66
C SER A 246 -5.75 7.75 8.52
N VAL A 247 -5.96 6.91 9.53
CA VAL A 247 -7.09 7.02 10.48
C VAL A 247 -6.78 8.03 11.58
N VAL A 248 -5.54 8.02 12.09
CA VAL A 248 -5.16 8.75 13.32
C VAL A 248 -4.56 10.11 13.01
N MET A 249 -3.65 10.19 12.03
CA MET A 249 -2.82 11.38 11.82
C MET A 249 -3.60 12.66 11.48
N PRO A 250 -4.76 12.65 10.76
CA PRO A 250 -5.54 13.86 10.57
C PRO A 250 -5.96 14.49 11.90
N LYS A 251 -6.58 13.71 12.80
CA LYS A 251 -7.01 14.20 14.11
C LYS A 251 -5.83 14.51 15.03
N LEU A 252 -4.78 13.68 15.01
CA LEU A 252 -3.59 13.88 15.83
C LEU A 252 -2.87 15.20 15.47
N SER A 253 -2.73 15.51 14.17
CA SER A 253 -2.07 16.73 13.72
C SER A 253 -2.84 17.99 14.11
N ASP A 254 -4.16 17.92 14.08
CA ASP A 254 -5.02 19.04 14.45
C ASP A 254 -5.05 19.23 15.98
N VAL A 255 -5.40 18.19 16.74
CA VAL A 255 -5.59 18.29 18.20
C VAL A 255 -4.29 18.55 18.96
N ARG A 256 -3.19 17.88 18.58
CA ARG A 256 -1.93 17.99 19.32
C ARG A 256 -1.09 19.19 18.95
N TRP A 257 -1.10 19.61 17.68
CA TRP A 257 -0.18 20.63 17.20
C TRP A 257 -0.89 21.80 16.49
N GLY A 258 -2.24 21.81 16.45
CA GLY A 258 -3.01 22.88 15.79
C GLY A 258 -2.80 22.92 14.28
N GLN A 259 -2.43 21.79 13.66
CA GLN A 259 -2.13 21.68 12.23
C GLN A 259 -3.22 20.90 11.50
N ALA A 260 -4.36 21.55 11.23
CA ALA A 260 -5.52 20.93 10.57
C ALA A 260 -5.14 20.27 9.22
N ASN A 261 -4.23 20.88 8.46
CA ASN A 261 -3.70 20.36 7.20
C ASN A 261 -2.31 19.69 7.35
N GLY A 262 -1.93 19.27 8.57
CA GLY A 262 -0.60 18.70 8.84
C GLY A 262 -0.43 17.25 8.38
N TYR A 263 -1.52 16.49 8.27
CA TYR A 263 -1.47 15.07 7.90
C TYR A 263 -0.72 14.77 6.59
N PRO A 264 -0.92 15.50 5.48
CA PRO A 264 -0.16 15.26 4.25
C PRO A 264 1.36 15.40 4.43
N ILE A 265 1.81 16.32 5.28
CA ILE A 265 3.24 16.52 5.58
C ILE A 265 3.76 15.30 6.36
N LEU A 266 3.06 14.87 7.42
CA LEU A 266 3.43 13.69 8.20
C LEU A 266 3.50 12.45 7.30
N LEU A 267 2.52 12.25 6.42
CA LEU A 267 2.49 11.11 5.49
C LEU A 267 3.63 11.18 4.46
N THR A 268 4.02 12.37 4.03
CA THR A 268 5.19 12.57 3.17
C THR A 268 6.48 12.15 3.89
N CYS A 269 6.65 12.54 5.16
CA CYS A 269 7.79 12.12 5.97
C CYS A 269 7.83 10.59 6.16
N VAL A 270 6.68 9.96 6.47
CA VAL A 270 6.57 8.49 6.50
C VAL A 270 6.99 7.88 5.16
N SER A 271 6.55 8.46 4.05
CA SER A 271 6.86 7.93 2.71
C SER A 271 8.34 8.06 2.35
N ILE A 272 8.99 9.17 2.72
CA ILE A 272 10.44 9.34 2.59
C ILE A 272 11.18 8.28 3.42
N GLY A 273 10.81 8.10 4.69
CA GLY A 273 11.36 7.06 5.54
C GLY A 273 11.19 5.65 4.97
N SER A 274 10.05 5.40 4.30
CA SER A 274 9.74 4.12 3.65
C SER A 274 10.74 3.75 2.55
N VAL A 275 11.26 4.72 1.81
CA VAL A 275 12.33 4.47 0.81
C VAL A 275 13.60 3.97 1.48
N PHE A 276 14.01 4.61 2.58
CA PHE A 276 15.19 4.16 3.33
C PHE A 276 15.00 2.77 3.94
N GLY A 277 13.79 2.43 4.38
CA GLY A 277 13.46 1.09 4.87
C GLY A 277 13.56 0.01 3.79
N ALA A 278 13.04 0.29 2.59
CA ALA A 278 13.14 -0.60 1.45
C ALA A 278 14.60 -0.79 1.00
N LEU A 279 15.34 0.31 0.81
CA LEU A 279 16.74 0.29 0.39
C LEU A 279 17.65 -0.34 1.45
N GLY A 280 17.42 -0.05 2.74
CA GLY A 280 18.15 -0.63 3.84
C GLY A 280 17.98 -2.16 3.90
N THR A 281 16.77 -2.64 3.67
CA THR A 281 16.49 -4.08 3.61
C THR A 281 17.07 -4.74 2.36
N ALA A 282 17.06 -4.05 1.22
CA ALA A 282 17.61 -4.56 -0.04
C ALA A 282 19.14 -4.79 -0.02
N ARG A 283 19.86 -4.20 0.94
CA ARG A 283 21.31 -4.43 1.11
C ARG A 283 21.65 -5.85 1.58
N PHE A 284 20.70 -6.54 2.19
CA PHE A 284 20.92 -7.86 2.74
C PHE A 284 20.61 -8.95 1.70
N THR A 285 21.59 -9.77 1.37
CA THR A 285 21.38 -10.97 0.54
C THR A 285 20.56 -12.03 1.25
N ARG A 286 20.63 -12.05 2.59
CA ARG A 286 19.81 -12.87 3.48
C ARG A 286 19.23 -12.02 4.60
N ILE A 287 17.92 -12.03 4.74
CA ILE A 287 17.22 -11.37 5.83
C ILE A 287 17.34 -12.22 7.09
N THR A 288 17.84 -11.61 8.16
CA THR A 288 17.96 -12.26 9.46
C THR A 288 16.80 -11.90 10.38
N MET A 289 16.45 -12.77 11.33
CA MET A 289 15.45 -12.47 12.32
C MET A 289 15.83 -11.26 13.20
N ARG A 290 17.13 -11.02 13.41
CA ARG A 290 17.61 -9.83 14.14
C ARG A 290 17.26 -8.54 13.40
N TRP A 291 17.51 -8.49 12.07
CA TRP A 291 17.14 -7.33 11.26
C TRP A 291 15.63 -7.09 11.28
N TYR A 292 14.85 -8.16 11.11
CA TYR A 292 13.39 -8.10 11.20
C TYR A 292 12.93 -7.54 12.57
N ALA A 293 13.47 -8.05 13.68
CA ALA A 293 13.16 -7.57 15.04
C ALA A 293 13.56 -6.10 15.24
N THR A 294 14.71 -5.67 14.71
CA THR A 294 15.13 -4.26 14.74
C THR A 294 14.10 -3.35 14.08
N LEU A 295 13.57 -3.74 12.92
CA LEU A 295 12.54 -2.96 12.22
C LEU A 295 11.21 -2.92 12.98
N VAL A 296 10.82 -4.03 13.64
CA VAL A 296 9.67 -4.09 14.55
C VAL A 296 9.85 -3.10 15.71
N ILE A 297 11.02 -3.07 16.33
CA ILE A 297 11.34 -2.15 17.43
C ILE A 297 11.29 -0.69 16.96
N ILE A 298 11.95 -0.38 15.83
CA ILE A 298 11.94 0.98 15.26
C ILE A 298 10.49 1.43 15.01
N ASN A 299 9.65 0.59 14.40
CA ASN A 299 8.26 0.92 14.15
C ASN A 299 7.48 1.16 15.44
N GLY A 300 7.58 0.24 16.42
CA GLY A 300 6.86 0.34 17.69
C GLY A 300 7.28 1.56 18.52
N VAL A 301 8.60 1.82 18.64
CA VAL A 301 9.13 2.99 19.36
C VAL A 301 8.70 4.28 18.66
N SER A 302 8.73 4.33 17.33
CA SER A 302 8.31 5.51 16.58
C SER A 302 6.83 5.82 16.78
N CYS A 303 5.94 4.82 16.79
CA CYS A 303 4.51 5.02 17.10
C CYS A 303 4.32 5.66 18.47
N ILE A 304 5.01 5.16 19.49
CA ILE A 304 4.94 5.69 20.86
C ILE A 304 5.51 7.10 20.92
N ALA A 305 6.67 7.34 20.32
CA ALA A 305 7.32 8.64 20.34
C ALA A 305 6.50 9.73 19.64
N ILE A 306 5.84 9.42 18.51
CA ILE A 306 4.95 10.35 17.79
C ILE A 306 3.75 10.74 18.67
N ALA A 307 3.17 9.81 19.43
CA ALA A 307 2.03 10.07 20.29
C ALA A 307 2.26 11.25 21.26
N TRP A 308 3.48 11.38 21.79
CA TRP A 308 3.87 12.40 22.75
C TRP A 308 4.91 13.41 22.19
N ALA A 309 5.02 13.53 20.87
CA ALA A 309 5.92 14.50 20.27
C ALA A 309 5.59 15.93 20.73
N PRO A 310 6.57 16.70 21.20
CA PRO A 310 6.34 18.01 21.82
C PRO A 310 5.85 19.08 20.82
N ASN A 311 6.18 18.93 19.55
CA ASN A 311 5.77 19.83 18.48
C ASN A 311 5.69 19.11 17.13
N PHE A 312 5.09 19.78 16.15
CA PHE A 312 4.86 19.22 14.82
C PHE A 312 6.16 18.85 14.07
N LEU A 313 7.23 19.64 14.23
CA LEU A 313 8.52 19.35 13.58
C LEU A 313 9.13 18.04 14.11
N VAL A 314 9.10 17.82 15.42
CA VAL A 314 9.57 16.56 16.03
C VAL A 314 8.72 15.39 15.55
N ALA A 315 7.39 15.55 15.43
CA ALA A 315 6.51 14.53 14.86
C ALA A 315 6.89 14.20 13.41
N CYS A 316 7.17 15.20 12.57
CA CYS A 316 7.65 14.98 11.20
C CYS A 316 8.97 14.19 11.18
N LEU A 317 9.93 14.52 12.03
CA LEU A 317 11.21 13.80 12.12
C LEU A 317 11.01 12.35 12.58
N LEU A 318 10.12 12.10 13.55
CA LEU A 318 9.78 10.76 14.03
C LEU A 318 9.00 9.93 13.00
N CYS A 319 8.32 10.57 12.06
CA CYS A 319 7.68 9.87 10.93
C CYS A 319 8.69 9.23 9.96
N LEU A 320 9.94 9.72 9.90
CA LEU A 320 10.99 9.10 9.07
C LEU A 320 11.34 7.66 9.57
N PRO A 321 11.73 7.44 10.83
CA PRO A 321 11.98 6.09 11.32
C PRO A 321 10.71 5.22 11.35
N LEU A 322 9.51 5.82 11.53
CA LEU A 322 8.25 5.09 11.40
C LEU A 322 8.09 4.47 10.01
N GLY A 323 8.32 5.26 8.96
CA GLY A 323 8.26 4.79 7.57
C GLY A 323 9.34 3.76 7.25
N LEU A 324 10.58 4.00 7.73
CA LEU A 324 11.70 3.06 7.60
C LEU A 324 11.35 1.71 8.21
N GLY A 325 10.89 1.69 9.46
CA GLY A 325 10.48 0.48 10.17
C GLY A 325 9.35 -0.24 9.44
N GLY A 326 8.29 0.49 9.06
CA GLY A 326 7.11 -0.08 8.43
C GLY A 326 7.40 -0.76 7.08
N THR A 327 8.00 -0.04 6.14
CA THR A 327 8.29 -0.60 4.80
C THR A 327 9.41 -1.63 4.84
N GLY A 328 10.45 -1.41 5.66
CA GLY A 328 11.50 -2.38 5.88
C GLY A 328 10.97 -3.70 6.44
N LEU A 329 9.99 -3.64 7.34
CA LEU A 329 9.32 -4.80 7.92
C LEU A 329 8.55 -5.61 6.87
N VAL A 330 7.77 -4.95 6.01
CA VAL A 330 7.08 -5.60 4.90
C VAL A 330 8.07 -6.27 3.93
N ALA A 331 9.14 -5.55 3.57
CA ALA A 331 10.19 -6.08 2.69
C ALA A 331 10.90 -7.29 3.33
N SER A 332 11.22 -7.18 4.64
CA SER A 332 11.86 -8.27 5.39
C SER A 332 10.95 -9.49 5.53
N MET A 333 9.65 -9.30 5.76
CA MET A 333 8.69 -10.41 5.82
C MET A 333 8.59 -11.16 4.49
N ASN A 334 8.56 -10.41 3.36
CA ASN A 334 8.62 -11.01 2.03
C ASN A 334 9.93 -11.78 1.82
N GLY A 335 11.06 -11.23 2.23
CA GLY A 335 12.38 -11.88 2.15
C GLY A 335 12.46 -13.17 2.98
N LEU A 336 12.08 -13.11 4.26
CA LEU A 336 12.03 -14.29 5.15
C LEU A 336 11.13 -15.39 4.59
N SER A 337 9.96 -15.00 4.09
CA SER A 337 9.01 -15.95 3.48
C SER A 337 9.61 -16.65 2.26
N GLN A 338 10.31 -15.92 1.38
CA GLN A 338 10.91 -16.50 0.17
C GLN A 338 12.14 -17.35 0.45
N GLN A 339 12.99 -16.94 1.42
CA GLN A 339 14.23 -17.62 1.77
C GLN A 339 14.02 -18.99 2.43
N ASN A 340 12.95 -19.09 3.24
CA ASN A 340 12.67 -20.28 4.05
C ASN A 340 11.56 -21.15 3.46
N THR A 341 11.25 -20.98 2.18
CA THR A 341 10.16 -21.71 1.51
C THR A 341 10.66 -22.33 0.20
N PRO A 342 10.30 -23.60 -0.09
CA PRO A 342 10.59 -24.24 -1.36
C PRO A 342 10.06 -23.42 -2.55
N PRO A 343 10.74 -23.45 -3.72
CA PRO A 343 10.38 -22.63 -4.89
C PRO A 343 8.89 -22.73 -5.29
N GLU A 344 8.31 -23.93 -5.20
CA GLU A 344 6.95 -24.23 -5.60
C GLU A 344 5.89 -23.56 -4.70
N MET A 345 6.27 -23.19 -3.47
CA MET A 345 5.38 -22.57 -2.49
C MET A 345 5.60 -21.04 -2.31
N ARG A 346 6.64 -20.47 -2.92
CA ARG A 346 6.99 -19.04 -2.74
C ARG A 346 5.84 -18.09 -3.10
N SER A 347 5.14 -18.35 -4.20
CA SER A 347 3.99 -17.54 -4.62
C SER A 347 2.85 -17.59 -3.59
N ARG A 348 2.60 -18.75 -2.99
CA ARG A 348 1.58 -18.95 -1.94
C ARG A 348 1.95 -18.20 -0.66
N MET A 349 3.23 -18.21 -0.30
CA MET A 349 3.74 -17.45 0.85
C MET A 349 3.61 -15.94 0.65
N LEU A 350 3.95 -15.43 -0.54
CA LEU A 350 3.75 -13.99 -0.85
C LEU A 350 2.27 -13.60 -0.82
N ALA A 351 1.38 -14.48 -1.28
CA ALA A 351 -0.06 -14.26 -1.17
C ALA A 351 -0.51 -14.21 0.30
N LEU A 352 0.03 -15.09 1.16
CA LEU A 352 -0.25 -15.10 2.60
C LEU A 352 0.25 -13.82 3.28
N VAL A 353 1.46 -13.33 2.94
CA VAL A 353 1.97 -12.04 3.43
C VAL A 353 1.05 -10.89 3.02
N ALA A 354 0.57 -10.88 1.78
CA ALA A 354 -0.37 -9.88 1.30
C ALA A 354 -1.71 -9.93 2.06
N VAL A 355 -2.22 -11.11 2.33
CA VAL A 355 -3.44 -11.30 3.15
C VAL A 355 -3.21 -10.85 4.59
N ALA A 356 -2.08 -11.17 5.21
CA ALA A 356 -1.76 -10.71 6.55
C ALA A 356 -1.61 -9.18 6.63
N PHE A 357 -1.08 -8.55 5.58
CA PHE A 357 -0.92 -7.11 5.52
C PHE A 357 -2.24 -6.36 5.26
N LEU A 358 -2.95 -6.73 4.19
CA LEU A 358 -4.15 -6.02 3.75
C LEU A 358 -5.41 -6.50 4.45
N GLY A 359 -5.47 -7.79 4.81
CA GLY A 359 -6.65 -8.40 5.43
C GLY A 359 -6.84 -8.01 6.90
N SER A 360 -5.81 -7.50 7.56
CA SER A 360 -5.89 -7.02 8.94
C SER A 360 -6.31 -5.53 9.03
N THR A 361 -6.10 -4.76 7.99
CA THR A 361 -6.44 -3.32 7.93
C THR A 361 -7.92 -3.01 8.22
N PRO A 362 -8.91 -3.76 7.70
CA PRO A 362 -10.31 -3.54 8.03
C PRO A 362 -10.64 -3.66 9.52
N ILE A 363 -9.89 -4.47 10.25
CA ILE A 363 -10.10 -4.65 11.69
C ILE A 363 -9.41 -3.52 12.47
N GLY A 364 -8.17 -3.23 12.11
CA GLY A 364 -7.34 -2.25 12.82
C GLY A 364 -7.88 -0.82 12.71
N GLY A 365 -8.38 -0.41 11.53
CA GLY A 365 -8.88 0.93 11.30
C GLY A 365 -9.97 1.38 12.27
N PRO A 366 -11.12 0.67 12.36
CA PRO A 366 -12.20 1.02 13.30
C PRO A 366 -11.76 1.00 14.77
N VAL A 367 -10.97 0.01 15.18
CA VAL A 367 -10.45 -0.09 16.56
C VAL A 367 -9.57 1.12 16.88
N THR A 368 -8.64 1.46 16.00
CA THR A 368 -7.74 2.61 16.14
C THR A 368 -8.52 3.93 16.22
N GLY A 369 -9.52 4.10 15.34
CA GLY A 369 -10.38 5.28 15.34
C GLY A 369 -11.18 5.41 16.63
N TRP A 370 -11.79 4.33 17.09
CA TRP A 370 -12.56 4.29 18.34
C TRP A 370 -11.70 4.65 19.57
N ILE A 371 -10.48 4.11 19.65
CA ILE A 371 -9.53 4.47 20.72
C ILE A 371 -9.24 5.98 20.68
N GLY A 372 -9.01 6.54 19.49
CA GLY A 372 -8.71 7.96 19.31
C GLY A 372 -9.86 8.90 19.68
N ASP A 373 -11.09 8.42 19.65
CA ASP A 373 -12.28 9.24 19.99
C ASP A 373 -12.71 9.08 21.44
N ASN A 374 -12.49 7.92 22.06
CA ASN A 374 -13.05 7.60 23.39
C ASN A 374 -12.00 7.51 24.51
N ILE A 375 -10.74 7.16 24.20
CA ILE A 375 -9.68 7.02 25.20
C ILE A 375 -8.70 8.21 25.13
N GLY A 376 -8.35 8.62 23.91
CA GLY A 376 -7.45 9.73 23.63
C GLY A 376 -6.69 9.55 22.34
N ILE A 377 -6.47 10.66 21.66
CA ILE A 377 -5.86 10.59 20.30
C ILE A 377 -4.41 10.08 20.36
N GLU A 378 -3.67 10.38 21.41
CA GLU A 378 -2.31 9.90 21.63
C GLU A 378 -2.28 8.37 21.75
N TRP A 379 -3.24 7.82 22.50
CA TRP A 379 -3.37 6.39 22.69
C TRP A 379 -3.70 5.64 21.41
N SER A 380 -4.35 6.30 20.43
CA SER A 380 -4.71 5.67 19.16
C SER A 380 -3.52 5.28 18.29
N ILE A 381 -2.37 5.91 18.45
CA ILE A 381 -1.13 5.50 17.79
C ILE A 381 -0.21 4.73 18.74
N ALA A 382 -0.19 5.09 20.04
CA ALA A 382 0.69 4.48 21.02
C ALA A 382 0.35 3.00 21.28
N TYR A 383 -0.95 2.64 21.33
CA TYR A 383 -1.34 1.24 21.60
C TYR A 383 -0.80 0.28 20.53
N GLY A 384 -0.80 0.70 19.25
CA GLY A 384 -0.20 -0.08 18.17
C GLY A 384 1.30 -0.28 18.36
N GLY A 385 2.01 0.77 18.80
CA GLY A 385 3.42 0.69 19.18
C GLY A 385 3.67 -0.22 20.38
N ILE A 386 2.88 -0.10 21.44
CA ILE A 386 2.98 -0.93 22.66
C ILE A 386 2.74 -2.40 22.30
N LEU A 387 1.66 -2.71 21.59
CA LEU A 387 1.39 -4.09 21.15
C LEU A 387 2.54 -4.62 20.28
N THR A 388 3.06 -3.81 19.36
CA THR A 388 4.22 -4.18 18.53
C THR A 388 5.41 -4.59 19.42
N LEU A 389 5.76 -3.79 20.43
CA LEU A 389 6.89 -4.05 21.31
C LEU A 389 6.66 -5.24 22.25
N LEU A 390 5.44 -5.47 22.70
CA LEU A 390 5.09 -6.64 23.55
C LEU A 390 5.32 -7.98 22.83
N PHE A 391 5.21 -8.00 21.50
CA PHE A 391 5.47 -9.22 20.72
C PHE A 391 6.93 -9.40 20.29
N VAL A 392 7.81 -8.40 20.48
CA VAL A 392 9.25 -8.49 20.14
C VAL A 392 9.96 -9.65 20.82
N PRO A 393 9.75 -9.96 22.14
CA PRO A 393 10.43 -11.08 22.79
C PRO A 393 10.15 -12.44 22.13
N MET A 394 9.01 -12.58 21.45
CA MET A 394 8.66 -13.79 20.71
C MET A 394 9.66 -14.09 19.58
N LEU A 395 10.35 -13.04 19.04
CA LEU A 395 11.32 -13.18 17.95
C LEU A 395 12.69 -13.71 18.42
N TRP A 396 12.98 -13.69 19.72
CA TRP A 396 14.25 -14.12 20.31
C TRP A 396 14.20 -15.44 21.10
N LYS A 397 13.06 -16.12 21.15
CA LYS A 397 12.81 -17.25 22.06
C LYS A 397 13.59 -18.54 21.75
N ASP A 398 14.38 -18.58 20.68
CA ASP A 398 15.24 -19.74 20.33
C ASP A 398 16.65 -19.23 19.98
N ARG A 399 17.46 -19.13 21.01
CA ARG A 399 18.93 -19.26 20.98
C ARG A 399 19.34 -20.42 21.85
#